data_5fff47ede53880b5b7b4fa2a9bee9c72
#
_entry.id   5fff47ede53880b5b7b4fa2a9bee9c72
#
_cell.length_a   1.000
_cell.length_b   1.000
_cell.length_c   1.000
_cell.angle_alpha   90.00
_cell.angle_beta   90.00
_cell.angle_gamma   90.00
#
_symmetry.space_group_name_H-M   'P 1'
#
loop_
_entity.id
_entity.type
_entity.pdbx_description
1 polymer ?
#
loop_
_entity_poly.entity_id
_entity_poly.type
_entity_poly.pdbx_seq_one_letter_code
_entity_poly.pdbx_strand_id
1 'polypeptide(L)'
;SAFDYQVPSVVYTSPEWSGVGLTEEEAKRAGYRVKVGKFPLAASGRALTLGGAEGMVKVVGDEETDLLLGVFIVGPQAGELIAEAALALEMGATLTDLALTIHPHPTLSESLMEAAEAFHKQAIHILNR
;
A
#
# COMPACT_ATOMS: atom_id res chain seq x y z
N SER A 1 -11.72 17.92 2.68
CA SER A 1 -11.86 17.35 4.01
C SER A 1 -11.13 16.02 4.11
N ALA A 2 -10.90 15.55 5.33
CA ALA A 2 -10.26 14.28 5.56
C ALA A 2 -11.02 13.11 4.94
N PHE A 3 -12.33 13.24 4.79
CA PHE A 3 -13.18 12.21 4.19
C PHE A 3 -12.92 12.03 2.69
N ASP A 4 -12.52 13.07 2.01
CA ASP A 4 -12.31 13.02 0.55
C ASP A 4 -11.13 12.11 0.19
N TYR A 5 -10.15 11.99 1.07
CA TYR A 5 -8.97 11.17 0.85
C TYR A 5 -9.21 9.70 1.12
N GLN A 6 -10.28 9.37 1.83
CA GLN A 6 -10.58 7.99 2.24
C GLN A 6 -11.55 7.30 1.29
N VAL A 7 -11.97 7.98 0.24
CA VAL A 7 -12.83 7.38 -0.78
C VAL A 7 -11.96 6.64 -1.78
N PRO A 8 -12.07 5.32 -1.87
CA PRO A 8 -11.27 4.56 -2.83
C PRO A 8 -11.75 4.79 -4.25
N SER A 9 -10.80 4.83 -5.17
CA SER A 9 -11.05 4.87 -6.62
C SER A 9 -10.59 3.58 -7.25
N VAL A 10 -11.37 3.07 -8.20
CA VAL A 10 -11.03 1.83 -8.90
C VAL A 10 -11.20 2.05 -10.40
N VAL A 11 -10.23 1.61 -11.19
CA VAL A 11 -10.31 1.61 -12.64
C VAL A 11 -10.17 0.16 -13.09
N TYR A 12 -11.24 -0.37 -13.72
CA TYR A 12 -11.30 -1.77 -14.16
C TYR A 12 -10.74 -1.93 -15.55
N THR A 13 -9.46 -1.66 -15.66
CA THR A 13 -8.69 -1.87 -16.89
C THR A 13 -7.87 -3.15 -16.77
N SER A 14 -7.02 -3.44 -17.73
CA SER A 14 -6.10 -4.56 -17.65
C SER A 14 -4.67 -4.03 -17.76
N PRO A 15 -3.92 -3.97 -16.66
CA PRO A 15 -4.28 -4.41 -15.28
C PRO A 15 -5.24 -3.44 -14.58
N GLU A 16 -5.95 -3.96 -13.59
CA GLU A 16 -6.80 -3.16 -12.71
C GLU A 16 -5.96 -2.18 -11.90
N TRP A 17 -6.55 -1.02 -11.60
CA TRP A 17 -5.91 -0.01 -10.76
C TRP A 17 -6.87 0.39 -9.63
N SER A 18 -6.33 0.60 -8.44
CA SER A 18 -7.09 1.19 -7.34
C SER A 18 -6.20 2.10 -6.51
N GLY A 19 -6.82 3.03 -5.80
CA GLY A 19 -6.11 3.94 -4.93
C GLY A 19 -7.02 4.54 -3.89
N VAL A 20 -6.45 4.90 -2.75
CA VAL A 20 -7.15 5.58 -1.67
C VAL A 20 -6.14 6.42 -0.89
N GLY A 21 -6.59 7.57 -0.39
CA GLY A 21 -5.76 8.46 0.39
C GLY A 21 -4.91 9.40 -0.45
N LEU A 22 -3.84 9.91 0.14
CA LEU A 22 -2.98 10.93 -0.47
C LEU A 22 -1.91 10.31 -1.36
N THR A 23 -1.68 10.93 -2.51
CA THR A 23 -0.50 10.65 -3.31
C THR A 23 0.74 11.22 -2.61
N GLU A 24 1.92 10.83 -3.08
CA GLU A 24 3.17 11.40 -2.55
C GLU A 24 3.18 12.91 -2.61
N GLU A 25 2.77 13.49 -3.76
CA GLU A 25 2.74 14.93 -3.94
C GLU A 25 1.77 15.62 -3.01
N GLU A 26 0.56 15.07 -2.89
CA GLU A 26 -0.46 15.60 -2.00
C GLU A 26 -0.01 15.57 -0.54
N ALA A 27 0.62 14.48 -0.13
CA ALA A 27 1.14 14.33 1.22
C ALA A 27 2.27 15.33 1.50
N LYS A 28 3.16 15.53 0.55
CA LYS A 28 4.22 16.54 0.68
C LYS A 28 3.65 17.94 0.80
N ARG A 29 2.67 18.27 -0.02
CA ARG A 29 2.00 19.59 0.04
C ARG A 29 1.26 19.79 1.35
N ALA A 30 0.79 18.70 1.97
CA ALA A 30 0.12 18.77 3.27
C ALA A 30 1.10 18.89 4.45
N GLY A 31 2.39 18.82 4.20
CA GLY A 31 3.42 19.04 5.22
C GLY A 31 3.96 17.76 5.87
N TYR A 32 3.59 16.59 5.38
CA TYR A 32 4.11 15.33 5.91
C TYR A 32 5.53 15.04 5.43
N ARG A 33 6.27 14.30 6.22
CA ARG A 33 7.58 13.77 5.82
C ARG A 33 7.36 12.46 5.08
N VAL A 34 7.13 12.57 3.79
CA VAL A 34 6.68 11.46 2.97
C VAL A 34 7.78 10.43 2.74
N LYS A 35 7.40 9.18 2.94
CA LYS A 35 8.19 8.01 2.58
C LYS A 35 7.26 7.00 1.94
N VAL A 36 7.80 6.14 1.09
CA VAL A 36 7.03 5.19 0.31
C VAL A 36 7.59 3.79 0.49
N GLY A 37 6.70 2.83 0.62
CA GLY A 37 7.05 1.40 0.55
C GLY A 37 6.38 0.79 -0.68
N LYS A 38 7.10 -0.07 -1.39
CA LYS A 38 6.62 -0.73 -2.60
C LYS A 38 6.86 -2.22 -2.52
N PHE A 39 5.88 -2.99 -3.01
CA PHE A 39 6.03 -4.43 -3.14
C PHE A 39 5.57 -4.83 -4.54
N PRO A 40 6.49 -5.28 -5.41
CA PRO A 40 6.10 -5.74 -6.75
C PRO A 40 5.37 -7.07 -6.65
N LEU A 41 4.24 -7.20 -7.36
CA LEU A 41 3.44 -8.42 -7.34
C LEU A 41 4.19 -9.62 -7.92
N ALA A 42 5.22 -9.41 -8.72
CA ALA A 42 6.08 -10.48 -9.19
C ALA A 42 6.71 -11.28 -8.04
N ALA A 43 6.83 -10.68 -6.85
CA ALA A 43 7.34 -11.35 -5.66
C ALA A 43 6.26 -12.12 -4.89
N SER A 44 4.97 -12.00 -5.29
CA SER A 44 3.86 -12.69 -4.64
C SER A 44 3.65 -14.07 -5.24
N GLY A 45 3.69 -15.11 -4.42
CA GLY A 45 3.40 -16.47 -4.89
C GLY A 45 1.98 -16.61 -5.43
N ARG A 46 1.01 -15.91 -4.84
CA ARG A 46 -0.38 -15.96 -5.31
C ARG A 46 -0.55 -15.28 -6.66
N ALA A 47 0.09 -14.13 -6.86
CA ALA A 47 0.03 -13.43 -8.15
C ALA A 47 0.60 -14.31 -9.26
N LEU A 48 1.69 -15.04 -8.98
CA LEU A 48 2.28 -15.96 -9.96
C LEU A 48 1.33 -17.09 -10.34
N THR A 49 0.60 -17.65 -9.36
CA THR A 49 -0.37 -18.73 -9.63
C THR A 49 -1.56 -18.24 -10.45
N LEU A 50 -1.91 -16.98 -10.33
CA LEU A 50 -3.00 -16.37 -11.11
C LEU A 50 -2.53 -15.87 -12.48
N GLY A 51 -1.24 -16.00 -12.80
CA GLY A 51 -0.69 -15.48 -14.03
C GLY A 51 -0.64 -13.96 -14.11
N GLY A 52 -0.87 -13.29 -12.99
CA GLY A 52 -0.93 -11.82 -12.91
C GLY A 52 0.23 -11.22 -12.15
N ALA A 53 1.46 -11.60 -12.50
CA ALA A 53 2.65 -11.11 -11.80
C ALA A 53 2.97 -9.64 -12.05
N GLU A 54 2.29 -9.00 -13.02
CA GLU A 54 2.49 -7.58 -13.30
C GLU A 54 1.73 -6.72 -12.31
N GLY A 55 2.37 -5.68 -11.84
CA GLY A 55 1.76 -4.72 -10.95
C GLY A 55 2.55 -4.50 -9.67
N MET A 56 1.97 -3.71 -8.80
CA MET A 56 2.66 -3.25 -7.59
C MET A 56 1.67 -2.79 -6.55
N VAL A 57 2.02 -2.95 -5.28
CA VAL A 57 1.37 -2.27 -4.16
C VAL A 57 2.32 -1.19 -3.66
N LYS A 58 1.82 0.03 -3.53
CA LYS A 58 2.58 1.16 -3.01
C LYS A 58 1.85 1.75 -1.82
N VAL A 59 2.56 1.92 -0.71
CA VAL A 59 2.05 2.63 0.46
C VAL A 59 2.78 3.95 0.62
N VAL A 60 2.03 4.98 0.96
CA VAL A 60 2.55 6.32 1.24
C VAL A 60 2.35 6.57 2.73
N GLY A 61 3.39 6.97 3.42
CA GLY A 61 3.32 7.19 4.86
C GLY A 61 4.13 8.39 5.32
N ASP A 62 3.88 8.76 6.57
CA ASP A 62 4.64 9.80 7.26
C ASP A 62 5.78 9.13 8.02
N GLU A 63 7.00 9.44 7.62
CA GLU A 63 8.20 8.87 8.25
C GLU A 63 8.29 9.23 9.74
N GLU A 64 7.79 10.40 10.12
CA GLU A 64 7.89 10.88 11.49
C GLU A 64 6.92 10.17 12.44
N THR A 65 5.67 9.96 12.01
CA THR A 65 4.63 9.38 12.87
C THR A 65 4.28 7.95 12.54
N ASP A 66 4.80 7.42 11.44
CA ASP A 66 4.44 6.10 10.89
C ASP A 66 2.99 6.03 10.39
N LEU A 67 2.31 7.17 10.27
CA LEU A 67 0.91 7.21 9.85
C LEU A 67 0.77 6.83 8.38
N LEU A 68 -0.16 5.92 8.10
CA LEU A 68 -0.54 5.58 6.73
C LEU A 68 -1.30 6.76 6.11
N LEU A 69 -0.87 7.21 4.93
CA LEU A 69 -1.47 8.35 4.24
C LEU A 69 -2.16 7.98 2.93
N GLY A 70 -1.69 6.94 2.26
CA GLY A 70 -2.29 6.52 1.01
C GLY A 70 -1.82 5.14 0.58
N VAL A 71 -2.64 4.48 -0.26
CA VAL A 71 -2.31 3.16 -0.82
C VAL A 71 -2.73 3.15 -2.28
N PHE A 72 -1.87 2.63 -3.14
CA PHE A 72 -2.12 2.54 -4.57
C PHE A 72 -1.73 1.16 -5.07
N ILE A 73 -2.63 0.53 -5.80
CA ILE A 73 -2.48 -0.86 -6.24
C ILE A 73 -2.71 -0.94 -7.74
N VAL A 74 -1.79 -1.59 -8.44
CA VAL A 74 -1.94 -1.95 -9.85
C VAL A 74 -1.79 -3.46 -9.93
N GLY A 75 -2.75 -4.13 -10.51
CA GLY A 75 -2.68 -5.58 -10.66
C GLY A 75 -4.01 -6.28 -10.50
N PRO A 76 -4.01 -7.62 -10.51
CA PRO A 76 -5.25 -8.39 -10.40
C PRO A 76 -5.94 -8.14 -9.06
N GLN A 77 -7.26 -7.97 -9.11
CA GLN A 77 -8.10 -7.76 -7.94
C GLN A 77 -7.78 -6.50 -7.13
N ALA A 78 -7.19 -5.49 -7.78
CA ALA A 78 -6.88 -4.23 -7.11
C ALA A 78 -8.11 -3.61 -6.46
N GLY A 79 -9.28 -3.72 -7.10
CA GLY A 79 -10.53 -3.20 -6.56
C GLY A 79 -10.99 -3.90 -5.29
N GLU A 80 -10.70 -5.20 -5.15
CA GLU A 80 -11.02 -5.93 -3.92
C GLU A 80 -10.00 -5.65 -2.82
N LEU A 81 -8.73 -5.57 -3.19
CA LEU A 81 -7.64 -5.38 -2.24
C LEU A 81 -7.68 -4.01 -1.56
N ILE A 82 -8.20 -2.99 -2.24
CA ILE A 82 -8.18 -1.62 -1.73
C ILE A 82 -9.07 -1.44 -0.49
N ALA A 83 -10.03 -2.33 -0.28
CA ALA A 83 -10.97 -2.21 0.85
C ALA A 83 -10.26 -2.25 2.20
N GLU A 84 -9.26 -3.11 2.36
CA GLU A 84 -8.47 -3.17 3.60
C GLU A 84 -7.73 -1.85 3.82
N ALA A 85 -7.16 -1.29 2.77
CA ALA A 85 -6.45 -0.01 2.84
C ALA A 85 -7.40 1.14 3.21
N ALA A 86 -8.60 1.13 2.63
CA ALA A 86 -9.61 2.14 2.95
C ALA A 86 -10.01 2.07 4.43
N LEU A 87 -10.20 0.87 4.95
CA LEU A 87 -10.51 0.67 6.36
C LEU A 87 -9.34 1.14 7.25
N ALA A 88 -8.12 0.80 6.87
CA ALA A 88 -6.93 1.19 7.61
C ALA A 88 -6.82 2.72 7.70
N LEU A 89 -7.04 3.42 6.60
CA LEU A 89 -7.02 4.89 6.60
C LEU A 89 -8.12 5.47 7.47
N GLU A 90 -9.34 4.91 7.38
CA GLU A 90 -10.47 5.35 8.20
C GLU A 90 -10.18 5.22 9.69
N MET A 91 -9.50 4.17 10.08
CA MET A 91 -9.16 3.88 11.47
C MET A 91 -7.89 4.60 11.95
N GLY A 92 -7.24 5.35 11.08
CA GLY A 92 -6.00 6.04 11.45
C GLY A 92 -4.82 5.10 11.69
N ALA A 93 -4.75 4.01 10.93
CA ALA A 93 -3.72 3.00 11.10
C ALA A 93 -2.32 3.54 10.76
N THR A 94 -1.32 2.94 11.39
CA THR A 94 0.08 3.18 11.06
C THR A 94 0.58 2.10 10.10
N LEU A 95 1.75 2.34 9.49
CA LEU A 95 2.41 1.31 8.67
C LEU A 95 2.76 0.09 9.53
N THR A 96 3.10 0.31 10.79
CA THR A 96 3.34 -0.78 11.74
C THR A 96 2.10 -1.64 11.93
N ASP A 97 0.92 -1.02 12.05
CA ASP A 97 -0.34 -1.77 12.16
C ASP A 97 -0.54 -2.71 10.98
N LEU A 98 -0.28 -2.23 9.76
CA LEU A 98 -0.41 -3.05 8.55
C LEU A 98 0.65 -4.16 8.51
N ALA A 99 1.89 -3.84 8.86
CA ALA A 99 2.98 -4.80 8.83
C ALA A 99 2.77 -5.94 9.84
N LEU A 100 2.12 -5.65 10.96
CA LEU A 100 1.88 -6.64 12.02
C LEU A 100 0.56 -7.38 11.86
N THR A 101 -0.33 -6.92 10.98
CA THR A 101 -1.60 -7.61 10.74
C THR A 101 -1.32 -8.96 10.07
N ILE A 102 -1.85 -10.03 10.66
CA ILE A 102 -1.67 -11.37 10.13
C ILE A 102 -2.56 -11.56 8.91
N HIS A 103 -1.97 -11.89 7.78
CA HIS A 103 -2.69 -12.17 6.54
C HIS A 103 -2.54 -13.64 6.18
N PRO A 104 -3.58 -14.23 5.57
CA PRO A 104 -3.46 -15.61 5.08
C PRO A 104 -2.37 -15.72 4.02
N HIS A 105 -1.65 -16.82 4.05
CA HIS A 105 -0.58 -17.10 3.08
C HIS A 105 -0.92 -18.38 2.30
N PRO A 106 -0.80 -18.42 0.96
CA PRO A 106 -0.44 -17.32 0.08
C PRO A 106 -1.69 -16.57 -0.42
N THR A 107 -1.73 -15.25 -0.25
CA THR A 107 -2.83 -14.42 -0.77
C THR A 107 -2.30 -13.13 -1.35
N LEU A 108 -3.12 -12.47 -2.20
CA LEU A 108 -2.76 -11.16 -2.72
C LEU A 108 -2.82 -10.09 -1.62
N SER A 109 -3.67 -10.27 -0.61
CA SER A 109 -3.78 -9.29 0.49
C SER A 109 -2.51 -9.19 1.31
N GLU A 110 -1.65 -10.23 1.33
CA GLU A 110 -0.32 -10.13 1.94
C GLU A 110 0.53 -9.03 1.31
N SER A 111 0.27 -8.69 0.05
CA SER A 111 1.05 -7.68 -0.66
C SER A 111 0.99 -6.32 0.02
N LEU A 112 -0.13 -5.99 0.66
CA LEU A 112 -0.25 -4.75 1.44
C LEU A 112 0.65 -4.78 2.68
N MET A 113 0.67 -5.90 3.39
CA MET A 113 1.55 -6.12 4.53
C MET A 113 3.02 -6.02 4.09
N GLU A 114 3.38 -6.66 2.98
CA GLU A 114 4.74 -6.63 2.45
C GLU A 114 5.16 -5.23 2.04
N ALA A 115 4.25 -4.43 1.47
CA ALA A 115 4.54 -3.05 1.12
C ALA A 115 4.79 -2.20 2.39
N ALA A 116 4.02 -2.44 3.45
CA ALA A 116 4.24 -1.77 4.74
C ALA A 116 5.58 -2.18 5.37
N GLU A 117 5.96 -3.44 5.26
CA GLU A 117 7.28 -3.90 5.70
C GLU A 117 8.40 -3.26 4.88
N ALA A 118 8.21 -3.14 3.57
CA ALA A 118 9.17 -2.48 2.70
C ALA A 118 9.35 -1.00 3.05
N PHE A 119 8.26 -0.34 3.45
CA PHE A 119 8.32 1.03 3.95
C PHE A 119 9.31 1.15 5.11
N HIS A 120 9.25 0.24 6.07
CA HIS A 120 10.16 0.24 7.22
C HIS A 120 11.58 -0.19 6.85
N LYS A 121 11.71 -1.19 6.00
CA LYS A 121 13.01 -1.75 5.62
C LYS A 121 13.87 -0.81 4.80
N GLN A 122 13.29 0.18 4.12
CA GLN A 122 14.08 1.10 3.31
C GLN A 122 15.16 1.81 4.12
N ALA A 123 14.84 2.25 5.34
CA ALA A 123 15.81 2.91 6.20
C ALA A 123 16.91 1.93 6.65
N ILE A 124 16.51 0.70 6.99
CA ILE A 124 17.45 -0.35 7.40
C ILE A 124 18.35 -0.75 6.24
N HIS A 125 17.78 -0.86 5.05
CA HIS A 125 18.51 -1.27 3.85
C HIS A 125 19.58 -0.26 3.45
N ILE A 126 19.28 1.03 3.58
CA ILE A 126 20.23 2.10 3.32
C ILE A 126 21.41 2.05 4.29
N LEU A 127 21.15 1.73 5.56
CA LEU A 127 22.18 1.65 6.59
C LEU A 127 23.08 0.43 6.45
N ASN A 128 22.59 -0.63 5.80
CA ASN A 128 23.31 -1.89 5.62
C ASN A 128 24.13 -1.98 4.33
N ARG A 129 24.15 -0.93 3.56
CA ARG A 129 24.93 -0.88 2.33
C ARG A 129 26.34 -0.31 2.53
#